data_3e49f21682f554f8dff4edcc78b3cbc7
#
_entry.id   3e49f21682f554f8dff4edcc78b3cbc7
#
_cell.length_a   1.000
_cell.length_b   1.000
_cell.length_c   1.000
_cell.angle_alpha   90.00
_cell.angle_beta   90.00
_cell.angle_gamma   90.00
#
_symmetry.space_group_name_H-M   'P 1'
#
loop_
_entity.id
_entity.type
_entity.pdbx_description
1 polymer ?
#
loop_
_entity_poly.entity_id
_entity_poly.type
_entity_poly.pdbx_seq_one_letter_code
_entity_poly.pdbx_strand_id
1 'polypeptide(L)'
;NVEQIFSAVNEIVEAERREYAPEPEADGAPAQDQDLTPVQVENAVWRNEDGDAEIYVKKWHGHFCYDHAAGSWHVWAGHYWKPDTREEALAGIQAVVDVYAQQSMLQSFYEVKATKAGDDDKAKAHRDMAGMFNKRIRELRAMKRKVPVLHLARAGADSLGISGDEWDKKPMLLPVLNGVIDLETGEMHDGRPEDYLKAFAPVTWQGLNAPCPTWQNFLE
;
A
#
# COMPACT_ATOMS: atom_id res chain seq x y z
N ASN A 1 15.77 25.72 9.20
CA ASN A 1 15.34 24.71 10.16
C ASN A 1 15.01 23.44 9.38
N VAL A 2 15.63 22.30 9.76
CA VAL A 2 15.55 21.02 9.01
C VAL A 2 14.10 20.53 8.91
N GLU A 3 13.31 20.73 9.97
CA GLU A 3 11.87 20.39 10.00
C GLU A 3 11.03 21.18 8.99
N GLN A 4 11.40 22.45 8.74
CA GLN A 4 10.70 23.28 7.74
C GLN A 4 11.01 22.84 6.30
N ILE A 5 12.22 22.32 6.05
CA ILE A 5 12.59 21.77 4.74
C ILE A 5 11.91 20.41 4.54
N PHE A 6 11.82 19.58 5.60
CA PHE A 6 11.06 18.31 5.56
C PHE A 6 9.57 18.55 5.30
N SER A 7 8.97 19.53 5.98
CA SER A 7 7.59 19.94 5.74
C SER A 7 7.38 20.42 4.30
N ALA A 8 8.28 21.27 3.80
CA ALA A 8 8.19 21.80 2.44
C ALA A 8 8.39 20.72 1.36
N VAL A 9 9.31 19.78 1.57
CA VAL A 9 9.51 18.65 0.63
C VAL A 9 8.31 17.71 0.64
N ASN A 10 7.76 17.40 1.81
CA ASN A 10 6.54 16.61 1.91
C ASN A 10 5.33 17.34 1.28
N GLU A 11 5.21 18.65 1.46
CA GLU A 11 4.15 19.44 0.82
C GLU A 11 4.26 19.45 -0.71
N ILE A 12 5.47 19.51 -1.26
CA ILE A 12 5.70 19.44 -2.71
C ILE A 12 5.37 18.03 -3.24
N VAL A 13 5.82 16.98 -2.57
CA VAL A 13 5.53 15.58 -2.95
C VAL A 13 4.03 15.30 -2.85
N GLU A 14 3.36 15.80 -1.83
CA GLU A 14 1.91 15.67 -1.66
C GLU A 14 1.12 16.52 -2.68
N ALA A 15 1.63 17.70 -3.08
CA ALA A 15 1.03 18.52 -4.11
C ALA A 15 1.13 17.85 -5.49
N GLU A 16 2.28 17.29 -5.86
CA GLU A 16 2.45 16.52 -7.09
C GLU A 16 1.61 15.24 -7.10
N ARG A 17 1.45 14.56 -5.96
CA ARG A 17 0.51 13.43 -5.82
C ARG A 17 -0.93 13.83 -6.12
N ARG A 18 -1.38 15.03 -5.69
CA ARG A 18 -2.75 15.51 -5.93
C ARG A 18 -2.99 15.88 -7.38
N GLU A 19 -1.99 16.35 -8.09
CA GLU A 19 -2.10 16.75 -9.50
C GLU A 19 -2.13 15.55 -10.46
N TYR A 20 -1.57 14.37 -10.03
CA TYR A 20 -1.51 13.13 -10.82
C TYR A 20 -2.44 12.02 -10.32
N ALA A 21 -3.20 12.23 -9.24
CA ALA A 21 -4.13 11.24 -8.74
C ALA A 21 -5.40 11.23 -9.61
N PRO A 22 -5.83 10.07 -10.14
CA PRO A 22 -7.21 9.93 -10.59
C PRO A 22 -8.12 10.19 -9.39
N GLU A 23 -9.26 10.86 -9.63
CA GLU A 23 -10.22 11.17 -8.56
C GLU A 23 -10.51 9.95 -7.69
N PRO A 24 -10.53 10.09 -6.36
CA PRO A 24 -10.77 8.96 -5.46
C PRO A 24 -12.20 8.47 -5.64
N GLU A 25 -12.35 7.32 -6.27
CA GLU A 25 -13.57 6.53 -6.10
C GLU A 25 -13.53 5.94 -4.70
N ALA A 26 -14.43 6.43 -3.85
CA ALA A 26 -14.89 5.93 -2.56
C ALA A 26 -13.84 5.68 -1.45
N ASP A 27 -14.04 6.45 -0.39
CA ASP A 27 -13.44 6.35 0.93
C ASP A 27 -13.20 4.92 1.44
N GLY A 28 -11.97 4.46 1.30
CA GLY A 28 -11.39 3.46 2.17
C GLY A 28 -10.10 4.07 2.70
N ALA A 29 -10.04 4.37 3.98
CA ALA A 29 -8.83 4.91 4.60
C ALA A 29 -7.65 3.97 4.29
N PRO A 30 -6.53 4.49 3.75
CA PRO A 30 -5.37 3.65 3.49
C PRO A 30 -4.91 3.03 4.81
N ALA A 31 -4.56 1.74 4.78
CA ALA A 31 -3.86 1.07 5.88
C ALA A 31 -2.73 2.00 6.35
N GLN A 32 -2.59 2.15 7.67
CA GLN A 32 -1.64 3.08 8.30
C GLN A 32 -0.28 2.92 7.65
N ASP A 33 0.19 3.98 7.00
CA ASP A 33 1.51 4.05 6.37
C ASP A 33 2.54 3.77 7.49
N GLN A 34 3.05 2.53 7.51
CA GLN A 34 4.09 2.18 8.48
C GLN A 34 5.34 2.95 8.07
N ASP A 35 5.63 4.02 8.79
CA ASP A 35 6.76 4.91 8.53
C ASP A 35 8.07 4.11 8.48
N LEU A 36 8.63 4.01 7.27
CA LEU A 36 9.94 3.42 7.05
C LEU A 36 11.01 4.38 7.54
N THR A 37 11.79 3.94 8.52
CA THR A 37 12.93 4.74 8.98
C THR A 37 14.03 4.78 7.92
N PRO A 38 14.83 5.86 7.83
CA PRO A 38 15.96 5.95 6.92
C PRO A 38 16.92 4.74 7.00
N VAL A 39 17.17 4.25 8.21
CA VAL A 39 18.03 3.07 8.44
C VAL A 39 17.42 1.80 7.83
N GLN A 40 16.12 1.62 7.91
CA GLN A 40 15.44 0.47 7.25
C GLN A 40 15.57 0.54 5.74
N VAL A 41 15.45 1.73 5.14
CA VAL A 41 15.58 1.90 3.69
C VAL A 41 17.05 1.72 3.24
N GLU A 42 18.03 2.19 4.02
CA GLU A 42 19.44 1.93 3.77
C GLU A 42 19.76 0.43 3.84
N ASN A 43 19.27 -0.28 4.84
CA ASN A 43 19.42 -1.73 4.94
C ASN A 43 18.76 -2.46 3.76
N ALA A 44 17.60 -2.01 3.33
CA ALA A 44 16.86 -2.60 2.21
C ALA A 44 17.64 -2.50 0.89
N VAL A 45 18.29 -1.38 0.59
CA VAL A 45 19.04 -1.23 -0.67
C VAL A 45 20.21 -2.22 -0.77
N TRP A 46 20.80 -2.63 0.35
CA TRP A 46 21.87 -3.64 0.39
C TRP A 46 21.36 -5.07 0.19
N ARG A 47 20.11 -5.34 0.53
CA ARG A 47 19.48 -6.66 0.42
C ARG A 47 18.88 -6.95 -0.95
N ASN A 48 19.09 -6.09 -1.91
CA ASN A 48 18.63 -6.25 -3.29
C ASN A 48 17.10 -6.43 -3.40
N GLU A 49 16.64 -7.46 -4.15
CA GLU A 49 15.23 -7.74 -4.38
C GLU A 49 14.47 -8.05 -3.09
N ASP A 50 15.10 -8.70 -2.11
CA ASP A 50 14.50 -8.97 -0.79
C ASP A 50 14.17 -7.67 -0.05
N GLY A 51 15.11 -6.72 -0.05
CA GLY A 51 14.89 -5.43 0.58
C GLY A 51 13.82 -4.59 -0.15
N ASP A 52 13.80 -4.63 -1.48
CA ASP A 52 12.76 -3.98 -2.28
C ASP A 52 11.38 -4.56 -1.97
N ALA A 53 11.29 -5.90 -1.83
CA ALA A 53 10.06 -6.60 -1.49
C ALA A 53 9.60 -6.28 -0.06
N GLU A 54 10.52 -6.17 0.90
CA GLU A 54 10.19 -5.77 2.28
C GLU A 54 9.57 -4.37 2.34
N ILE A 55 10.13 -3.40 1.59
CA ILE A 55 9.54 -2.06 1.48
C ILE A 55 8.14 -2.17 0.84
N TYR A 56 8.01 -2.96 -0.22
CA TYR A 56 6.73 -3.15 -0.89
C TYR A 56 5.67 -3.72 0.05
N VAL A 57 5.99 -4.77 0.80
CA VAL A 57 5.07 -5.40 1.77
C VAL A 57 4.61 -4.38 2.81
N LYS A 58 5.53 -3.60 3.39
CA LYS A 58 5.19 -2.58 4.38
C LYS A 58 4.28 -1.49 3.83
N LYS A 59 4.49 -1.06 2.58
CA LYS A 59 3.68 -0.02 1.94
C LYS A 59 2.29 -0.50 1.58
N TRP A 60 2.12 -1.78 1.27
CA TRP A 60 0.88 -2.29 0.69
C TRP A 60 0.16 -3.32 1.57
N HIS A 61 0.64 -3.55 2.80
CA HIS A 61 -0.08 -4.40 3.75
C HIS A 61 -1.51 -3.89 3.97
N GLY A 62 -2.48 -4.80 3.90
CA GLY A 62 -3.91 -4.45 4.00
C GLY A 62 -4.51 -3.80 2.75
N HIS A 63 -3.71 -3.50 1.71
CA HIS A 63 -4.19 -2.94 0.45
C HIS A 63 -4.12 -3.93 -0.71
N PHE A 64 -3.04 -4.72 -0.78
CA PHE A 64 -2.91 -5.85 -1.70
C PHE A 64 -2.79 -7.16 -0.94
N CYS A 65 -3.34 -8.22 -1.50
CA CYS A 65 -3.02 -9.59 -1.12
C CYS A 65 -2.94 -10.51 -2.35
N TYR A 66 -2.14 -11.55 -2.24
CA TYR A 66 -1.99 -12.55 -3.30
C TYR A 66 -2.57 -13.89 -2.86
N ASP A 67 -3.59 -14.36 -3.55
CA ASP A 67 -4.21 -15.65 -3.34
C ASP A 67 -3.39 -16.73 -4.08
N HIS A 68 -2.68 -17.59 -3.34
CA HIS A 68 -1.86 -18.65 -3.90
C HIS A 68 -2.69 -19.75 -4.55
N ALA A 69 -3.91 -20.02 -4.04
CA ALA A 69 -4.79 -21.02 -4.65
C ALA A 69 -5.37 -20.54 -6.00
N ALA A 70 -5.76 -19.27 -6.08
CA ALA A 70 -6.26 -18.68 -7.32
C ALA A 70 -5.14 -18.20 -8.26
N GLY A 71 -3.91 -18.05 -7.76
CA GLY A 71 -2.78 -17.53 -8.51
C GLY A 71 -2.93 -16.07 -8.93
N SER A 72 -3.64 -15.25 -8.14
CA SER A 72 -3.99 -13.87 -8.51
C SER A 72 -3.85 -12.88 -7.37
N TRP A 73 -3.57 -11.61 -7.74
CA TRP A 73 -3.61 -10.49 -6.82
C TRP A 73 -5.04 -10.00 -6.60
N HIS A 74 -5.27 -9.50 -5.39
CA HIS A 74 -6.50 -8.83 -4.99
C HIS A 74 -6.19 -7.46 -4.42
N VAL A 75 -7.13 -6.53 -4.59
CA VAL A 75 -7.06 -5.14 -4.12
C VAL A 75 -8.16 -4.92 -3.09
N TRP A 76 -7.83 -4.26 -2.00
CA TRP A 76 -8.79 -3.84 -1.01
C TRP A 76 -9.68 -2.72 -1.55
N ALA A 77 -11.00 -2.92 -1.50
CA ALA A 77 -12.01 -1.98 -2.00
C ALA A 77 -12.76 -1.26 -0.85
N GLY A 78 -12.11 -1.09 0.31
CA GLY A 78 -12.68 -0.43 1.48
C GLY A 78 -13.45 -1.36 2.41
N HIS A 79 -14.24 -2.28 1.88
CA HIS A 79 -15.07 -3.18 2.68
C HIS A 79 -14.94 -4.66 2.26
N TYR A 80 -14.33 -4.92 1.13
CA TYR A 80 -14.11 -6.27 0.60
C TYR A 80 -12.90 -6.31 -0.33
N TRP A 81 -12.42 -7.51 -0.62
CA TRP A 81 -11.34 -7.76 -1.56
C TRP A 81 -11.88 -8.05 -2.96
N LYS A 82 -11.39 -7.35 -3.97
CA LYS A 82 -11.71 -7.58 -5.38
C LYS A 82 -10.47 -8.07 -6.14
N PRO A 83 -10.63 -8.88 -7.19
CA PRO A 83 -9.50 -9.25 -8.06
C PRO A 83 -8.81 -8.02 -8.65
N ASP A 84 -7.48 -8.04 -8.68
CA ASP A 84 -6.68 -7.04 -9.39
C ASP A 84 -6.72 -7.32 -10.89
N THR A 85 -7.67 -6.67 -11.58
CA THR A 85 -7.85 -6.80 -13.02
C THR A 85 -7.04 -5.79 -13.83
N ARG A 86 -6.37 -4.85 -13.15
CA ARG A 86 -5.64 -3.74 -13.79
C ARG A 86 -4.14 -3.76 -13.51
N GLU A 87 -3.65 -4.84 -12.89
CA GLU A 87 -2.25 -4.98 -12.46
C GLU A 87 -1.80 -3.84 -11.51
N GLU A 88 -2.70 -3.42 -10.62
CA GLU A 88 -2.46 -2.35 -9.64
C GLU A 88 -1.32 -2.74 -8.68
N ALA A 89 -1.22 -4.02 -8.33
CA ALA A 89 -0.10 -4.54 -7.55
C ALA A 89 1.25 -4.32 -8.28
N LEU A 90 1.30 -4.54 -9.61
CA LEU A 90 2.52 -4.29 -10.39
C LEU A 90 2.83 -2.78 -10.46
N ALA A 91 1.83 -1.95 -10.64
CA ALA A 91 1.96 -0.51 -10.63
C ALA A 91 2.42 0.01 -9.27
N GLY A 92 2.02 -0.64 -8.18
CA GLY A 92 2.39 -0.34 -6.80
C GLY A 92 3.90 -0.38 -6.49
N ILE A 93 4.73 -0.97 -7.37
CA ILE A 93 6.19 -0.88 -7.29
C ILE A 93 6.68 0.58 -7.32
N GLN A 94 5.88 1.49 -7.88
CA GLN A 94 6.23 2.91 -7.87
C GLN A 94 6.42 3.46 -6.45
N ALA A 95 5.66 2.99 -5.47
CA ALA A 95 5.84 3.41 -4.08
C ALA A 95 7.24 3.07 -3.53
N VAL A 96 7.82 1.94 -3.93
CA VAL A 96 9.21 1.58 -3.57
C VAL A 96 10.21 2.53 -4.24
N VAL A 97 9.97 2.90 -5.49
CA VAL A 97 10.78 3.90 -6.21
C VAL A 97 10.74 5.25 -5.48
N ASP A 98 9.56 5.67 -5.02
CA ASP A 98 9.36 6.95 -4.32
C ASP A 98 10.10 6.98 -2.98
N VAL A 99 10.07 5.86 -2.22
CA VAL A 99 10.85 5.71 -0.98
C VAL A 99 12.34 5.91 -1.23
N TYR A 100 12.91 5.24 -2.24
CA TYR A 100 14.33 5.42 -2.58
C TYR A 100 14.64 6.82 -3.12
N ALA A 101 13.72 7.44 -3.86
CA ALA A 101 13.89 8.81 -4.35
C ALA A 101 13.96 9.82 -3.19
N GLN A 102 13.08 9.69 -2.20
CA GLN A 102 13.10 10.52 -0.99
C GLN A 102 14.43 10.36 -0.24
N GLN A 103 14.91 9.11 -0.07
CA GLN A 103 16.20 8.88 0.60
C GLN A 103 17.38 9.39 -0.22
N SER A 104 17.37 9.28 -1.54
CA SER A 104 18.40 9.87 -2.40
C SER A 104 18.49 11.39 -2.25
N MET A 105 17.34 12.07 -2.20
CA MET A 105 17.29 13.52 -1.95
C MET A 105 17.83 13.90 -0.58
N LEU A 106 17.50 13.13 0.45
CA LEU A 106 18.00 13.34 1.81
C LEU A 106 19.51 13.17 1.87
N GLN A 107 20.07 12.15 1.25
CA GLN A 107 21.52 11.93 1.19
C GLN A 107 22.23 13.07 0.42
N SER A 108 21.64 13.55 -0.68
CA SER A 108 22.18 14.71 -1.40
C SER A 108 22.18 15.99 -0.57
N PHE A 109 21.17 16.19 0.27
CA PHE A 109 21.14 17.31 1.24
C PHE A 109 22.26 17.19 2.26
N TYR A 110 22.50 16.00 2.84
CA TYR A 110 23.59 15.77 3.78
C TYR A 110 24.98 15.90 3.15
N GLU A 111 25.13 15.49 1.88
CA GLU A 111 26.35 15.73 1.11
C GLU A 111 26.71 17.22 1.05
N VAL A 112 25.75 18.07 0.64
CA VAL A 112 25.94 19.52 0.58
C VAL A 112 26.29 20.11 1.94
N LYS A 113 25.64 19.64 3.01
CA LYS A 113 25.90 20.08 4.37
C LYS A 113 27.31 19.70 4.84
N ALA A 114 27.74 18.46 4.57
CA ALA A 114 29.08 17.99 4.91
C ALA A 114 30.16 18.75 4.14
N THR A 115 29.97 18.97 2.83
CA THR A 115 30.87 19.78 1.98
C THR A 115 31.05 21.20 2.54
N LYS A 116 29.94 21.86 2.95
CA LYS A 116 30.00 23.20 3.56
C LYS A 116 30.75 23.22 4.91
N ALA A 117 30.72 22.10 5.62
CA ALA A 117 31.44 21.93 6.89
C ALA A 117 32.92 21.53 6.71
N GLY A 118 33.38 21.30 5.48
CA GLY A 118 34.74 20.85 5.17
C GLY A 118 34.98 19.37 5.52
N ASP A 119 33.92 18.55 5.66
CA ASP A 119 34.01 17.13 5.97
C ASP A 119 33.87 16.29 4.67
N ASP A 120 34.97 16.21 3.92
CA ASP A 120 34.98 15.58 2.61
C ASP A 120 34.67 14.07 2.65
N ASP A 121 35.03 13.38 3.73
CA ASP A 121 34.76 11.95 3.91
C ASP A 121 33.27 11.69 4.07
N LYS A 122 32.58 12.49 4.91
CA LYS A 122 31.11 12.38 5.02
C LYS A 122 30.40 12.81 3.75
N ALA A 123 30.87 13.87 3.09
CA ALA A 123 30.30 14.30 1.83
C ALA A 123 30.35 13.18 0.78
N LYS A 124 31.51 12.50 0.68
CA LYS A 124 31.68 11.35 -0.20
C LYS A 124 30.75 10.19 0.18
N ALA A 125 30.64 9.84 1.46
CA ALA A 125 29.76 8.76 1.93
C ALA A 125 28.30 9.02 1.55
N HIS A 126 27.80 10.24 1.75
CA HIS A 126 26.44 10.63 1.36
C HIS A 126 26.24 10.60 -0.16
N ARG A 127 27.22 11.06 -0.95
CA ARG A 127 27.19 10.99 -2.42
C ARG A 127 27.11 9.55 -2.90
N ASP A 128 27.93 8.66 -2.35
CA ASP A 128 27.96 7.25 -2.72
C ASP A 128 26.63 6.57 -2.40
N MET A 129 26.02 6.86 -1.25
CA MET A 129 24.71 6.37 -0.86
C MET A 129 23.60 6.88 -1.78
N ALA A 130 23.57 8.17 -2.10
CA ALA A 130 22.63 8.74 -3.07
C ALA A 130 22.77 8.06 -4.44
N GLY A 131 23.99 7.78 -4.86
CA GLY A 131 24.30 7.03 -6.09
C GLY A 131 23.70 5.63 -6.10
N MET A 132 23.75 4.92 -4.97
CA MET A 132 23.15 3.59 -4.81
C MET A 132 21.64 3.64 -4.93
N PHE A 133 20.97 4.57 -4.25
CA PHE A 133 19.51 4.75 -4.37
C PHE A 133 19.12 5.08 -5.82
N ASN A 134 19.82 6.00 -6.47
CA ASN A 134 19.55 6.37 -7.87
C ASN A 134 19.75 5.19 -8.84
N LYS A 135 20.72 4.31 -8.58
CA LYS A 135 20.87 3.08 -9.35
C LYS A 135 19.67 2.16 -9.14
N ARG A 136 19.24 1.95 -7.88
CA ARG A 136 18.09 1.11 -7.56
C ARG A 136 16.80 1.62 -8.18
N ILE A 137 16.56 2.93 -8.17
CA ILE A 137 15.42 3.57 -8.85
C ILE A 137 15.37 3.19 -10.33
N ARG A 138 16.52 3.28 -11.04
CA ARG A 138 16.57 2.90 -12.46
C ARG A 138 16.29 1.41 -12.68
N GLU A 139 16.78 0.55 -11.80
CA GLU A 139 16.56 -0.90 -11.86
C GLU A 139 15.08 -1.25 -11.65
N LEU A 140 14.40 -0.62 -10.67
CA LEU A 140 13.00 -0.84 -10.36
C LEU A 140 12.03 -0.35 -11.46
N ARG A 141 12.48 0.55 -12.33
CA ARG A 141 11.69 0.96 -13.50
C ARG A 141 11.68 -0.09 -14.62
N ALA A 142 12.55 -1.08 -14.56
CA ALA A 142 12.60 -2.17 -15.55
C ALA A 142 11.77 -3.38 -15.10
N MET A 143 10.99 -3.97 -16.02
CA MET A 143 10.14 -5.13 -15.76
C MET A 143 10.91 -6.32 -15.16
N LYS A 144 12.15 -6.55 -15.62
CA LYS A 144 12.99 -7.64 -15.10
C LYS A 144 13.26 -7.57 -13.60
N ARG A 145 13.07 -6.38 -12.96
CA ARG A 145 13.20 -6.23 -11.51
C ARG A 145 11.85 -6.17 -10.79
N LYS A 146 10.82 -5.61 -11.43
CA LYS A 146 9.49 -5.54 -10.85
C LYS A 146 8.90 -6.92 -10.52
N VAL A 147 9.03 -7.85 -11.48
CA VAL A 147 8.46 -9.20 -11.33
C VAL A 147 9.08 -9.99 -10.18
N PRO A 148 10.42 -10.09 -10.01
CA PRO A 148 11.04 -10.71 -8.84
C PRO A 148 10.62 -10.08 -7.51
N VAL A 149 10.55 -8.75 -7.43
CA VAL A 149 10.12 -8.04 -6.20
C VAL A 149 8.69 -8.45 -5.81
N LEU A 150 7.75 -8.46 -6.75
CA LEU A 150 6.39 -8.92 -6.49
C LEU A 150 6.33 -10.41 -6.12
N HIS A 151 7.20 -11.23 -6.71
CA HIS A 151 7.27 -12.64 -6.36
C HIS A 151 7.74 -12.84 -4.91
N LEU A 152 8.74 -12.09 -4.48
CA LEU A 152 9.22 -12.12 -3.10
C LEU A 152 8.21 -11.50 -2.13
N ALA A 153 7.51 -10.44 -2.52
CA ALA A 153 6.50 -9.78 -1.69
C ALA A 153 5.29 -10.66 -1.33
N ARG A 154 5.05 -11.74 -2.08
CA ARG A 154 3.98 -12.72 -1.80
C ARG A 154 4.46 -14.03 -1.21
N ALA A 155 5.76 -14.17 -0.92
CA ALA A 155 6.37 -15.40 -0.46
C ALA A 155 6.73 -15.32 1.03
N GLY A 156 6.35 -16.33 1.81
CA GLY A 156 6.68 -16.43 3.24
C GLY A 156 5.58 -15.91 4.16
N ALA A 157 5.81 -16.05 5.48
CA ALA A 157 4.80 -15.77 6.51
C ALA A 157 4.48 -14.28 6.66
N ASP A 158 5.50 -13.40 6.53
CA ASP A 158 5.36 -11.94 6.67
C ASP A 158 5.18 -11.26 5.31
N SER A 159 4.47 -11.91 4.39
CA SER A 159 4.27 -11.44 3.02
C SER A 159 2.82 -10.97 2.79
N LEU A 160 2.53 -10.55 1.57
CA LEU A 160 1.16 -10.26 1.12
C LEU A 160 0.45 -11.52 0.58
N GLY A 161 1.09 -12.71 0.69
CA GLY A 161 0.51 -13.97 0.22
C GLY A 161 -0.41 -14.60 1.25
N ILE A 162 -1.53 -15.14 0.78
CA ILE A 162 -2.45 -15.98 1.54
C ILE A 162 -2.63 -17.33 0.85
N SER A 163 -3.01 -18.36 1.59
CA SER A 163 -3.22 -19.70 1.03
C SER A 163 -4.42 -19.77 0.09
N GLY A 164 -5.42 -18.91 0.32
CA GLY A 164 -6.73 -18.91 -0.31
C GLY A 164 -7.82 -19.53 0.58
N ASP A 165 -7.42 -20.17 1.69
CA ASP A 165 -8.35 -20.70 2.67
C ASP A 165 -8.90 -19.64 3.61
N GLU A 166 -8.34 -18.42 3.61
CA GLU A 166 -8.72 -17.30 4.48
C GLU A 166 -10.04 -16.65 4.05
N TRP A 167 -10.44 -16.81 2.80
CA TRP A 167 -11.61 -16.14 2.24
C TRP A 167 -12.93 -16.52 2.91
N ASP A 168 -13.74 -15.51 3.21
CA ASP A 168 -15.14 -15.59 3.64
C ASP A 168 -15.37 -16.53 4.85
N LYS A 169 -14.38 -16.65 5.76
CA LYS A 169 -14.48 -17.46 6.99
C LYS A 169 -15.43 -16.89 8.04
N LYS A 170 -15.91 -15.67 7.85
CA LYS A 170 -16.81 -14.96 8.76
C LYS A 170 -18.21 -14.84 8.14
N PRO A 171 -19.02 -15.91 8.15
CA PRO A 171 -20.30 -15.94 7.41
C PRO A 171 -21.35 -14.95 7.95
N MET A 172 -21.14 -14.41 9.14
CA MET A 172 -22.03 -13.40 9.72
C MET A 172 -21.65 -11.95 9.36
N LEU A 173 -20.56 -11.75 8.61
CA LEU A 173 -20.16 -10.44 8.09
C LEU A 173 -20.58 -10.32 6.61
N LEU A 174 -21.39 -9.33 6.30
CA LEU A 174 -21.86 -9.06 4.95
C LEU A 174 -21.35 -7.69 4.47
N PRO A 175 -20.34 -7.66 3.58
CA PRO A 175 -19.91 -6.41 2.94
C PRO A 175 -21.02 -5.86 2.03
N VAL A 176 -21.21 -4.56 2.12
CA VAL A 176 -22.11 -3.76 1.28
C VAL A 176 -21.33 -2.54 0.75
N LEU A 177 -21.94 -1.70 -0.08
CA LEU A 177 -21.22 -0.56 -0.70
C LEU A 177 -20.72 0.48 0.32
N ASN A 178 -21.38 0.61 1.47
CA ASN A 178 -21.06 1.62 2.48
C ASN A 178 -20.56 1.06 3.81
N GLY A 179 -20.16 -0.20 3.88
CA GLY A 179 -19.61 -0.81 5.10
C GLY A 179 -19.72 -2.33 5.11
N VAL A 180 -19.59 -2.89 6.31
CA VAL A 180 -19.82 -4.31 6.59
C VAL A 180 -20.90 -4.43 7.64
N ILE A 181 -21.93 -5.22 7.38
CA ILE A 181 -23.01 -5.49 8.31
C ILE A 181 -22.65 -6.73 9.11
N ASP A 182 -22.67 -6.63 10.42
CA ASP A 182 -22.69 -7.77 11.31
C ASP A 182 -24.14 -8.30 11.40
N LEU A 183 -24.39 -9.46 10.84
CA LEU A 183 -25.72 -10.08 10.76
C LEU A 183 -26.22 -10.61 12.12
N GLU A 184 -25.33 -10.76 13.12
CA GLU A 184 -25.76 -11.14 14.48
C GLU A 184 -26.33 -9.95 15.23
N THR A 185 -25.73 -8.77 15.06
CA THR A 185 -26.14 -7.56 15.79
C THR A 185 -27.02 -6.63 14.95
N GLY A 186 -26.96 -6.72 13.61
CA GLY A 186 -27.57 -5.78 12.69
C GLY A 186 -26.87 -4.42 12.61
N GLU A 187 -25.70 -4.29 13.22
CA GLU A 187 -24.88 -3.08 13.19
C GLU A 187 -23.97 -3.05 11.97
N MET A 188 -23.66 -1.86 11.49
CA MET A 188 -22.71 -1.64 10.40
C MET A 188 -21.43 -1.01 10.92
N HIS A 189 -20.30 -1.46 10.40
CA HIS A 189 -18.99 -0.91 10.69
C HIS A 189 -18.13 -0.82 9.42
N ASP A 190 -16.99 -0.15 9.50
CA ASP A 190 -16.02 -0.13 8.41
C ASP A 190 -15.44 -1.52 8.16
N GLY A 191 -15.13 -1.82 6.91
CA GLY A 191 -14.46 -3.07 6.54
C GLY A 191 -13.04 -3.14 7.10
N ARG A 192 -12.57 -4.37 7.33
CA ARG A 192 -11.22 -4.65 7.80
C ARG A 192 -10.55 -5.63 6.84
N PRO A 193 -9.37 -5.32 6.30
CA PRO A 193 -8.66 -6.21 5.38
C PRO A 193 -8.45 -7.63 5.95
N GLU A 194 -8.25 -7.74 7.26
CA GLU A 194 -8.01 -9.00 7.99
C GLU A 194 -9.24 -9.91 8.07
N ASP A 195 -10.41 -9.42 7.68
CA ASP A 195 -11.62 -10.23 7.61
C ASP A 195 -11.68 -11.08 6.33
N TYR A 196 -10.83 -10.79 5.35
CA TYR A 196 -10.71 -11.50 4.06
C TYR A 196 -12.06 -11.75 3.37
N LEU A 197 -12.94 -10.74 3.35
CA LEU A 197 -14.25 -10.83 2.72
C LEU A 197 -14.13 -10.58 1.20
N LYS A 198 -14.57 -11.52 0.37
CA LYS A 198 -14.62 -11.41 -1.09
C LYS A 198 -16.05 -11.28 -1.62
N ALA A 199 -16.97 -12.02 -1.01
CA ALA A 199 -18.38 -11.94 -1.36
C ALA A 199 -18.97 -10.65 -0.81
N PHE A 200 -19.63 -9.85 -1.66
CA PHE A 200 -20.29 -8.62 -1.23
C PHE A 200 -21.64 -8.44 -1.90
N ALA A 201 -22.54 -7.71 -1.25
CA ALA A 201 -23.81 -7.29 -1.82
C ALA A 201 -23.66 -5.87 -2.41
N PRO A 202 -23.92 -5.66 -3.72
CA PRO A 202 -23.75 -4.36 -4.39
C PRO A 202 -24.90 -3.41 -4.09
N VAL A 203 -25.23 -3.25 -2.81
CA VAL A 203 -26.31 -2.40 -2.29
C VAL A 203 -25.80 -1.52 -1.18
N THR A 204 -26.45 -0.36 -0.99
CA THR A 204 -26.19 0.51 0.15
C THR A 204 -27.10 0.11 1.31
N TRP A 205 -26.53 -0.17 2.46
CA TRP A 205 -27.29 -0.42 3.67
C TRP A 205 -27.95 0.86 4.20
N GLN A 206 -29.24 0.80 4.45
CA GLN A 206 -30.03 1.93 4.94
C GLN A 206 -30.53 1.73 6.38
N GLY A 207 -30.08 0.67 7.04
CA GLY A 207 -30.50 0.31 8.39
C GLY A 207 -31.67 -0.67 8.42
N LEU A 208 -31.85 -1.31 9.58
CA LEU A 208 -32.92 -2.31 9.82
C LEU A 208 -34.34 -1.77 9.63
N ASN A 209 -34.50 -0.47 9.81
CA ASN A 209 -35.83 0.18 9.72
C ASN A 209 -36.12 0.78 8.33
N ALA A 210 -35.29 0.48 7.34
CA ALA A 210 -35.51 0.98 5.98
C ALA A 210 -36.82 0.44 5.41
N PRO A 211 -37.61 1.28 4.76
CA PRO A 211 -38.89 0.84 4.16
C PRO A 211 -38.62 -0.14 3.01
N CYS A 212 -39.30 -1.29 3.03
CA CYS A 212 -39.21 -2.32 2.00
C CYS A 212 -40.59 -2.69 1.43
N PRO A 213 -41.28 -1.75 0.77
CA PRO A 213 -42.71 -1.93 0.36
C PRO A 213 -42.89 -3.14 -0.57
N THR A 214 -41.94 -3.43 -1.47
CA THR A 214 -42.05 -4.58 -2.36
C THR A 214 -42.07 -5.90 -1.59
N TRP A 215 -41.24 -6.02 -0.55
CA TRP A 215 -41.22 -7.19 0.30
C TRP A 215 -42.45 -7.30 1.18
N GLN A 216 -42.91 -6.19 1.73
CA GLN A 216 -44.13 -6.13 2.53
C GLN A 216 -45.36 -6.55 1.73
N ASN A 217 -45.52 -6.04 0.51
CA ASN A 217 -46.60 -6.44 -0.40
C ASN A 217 -46.54 -7.92 -0.85
N PHE A 218 -45.35 -8.50 -0.86
CA PHE A 218 -45.19 -9.93 -1.19
C PHE A 218 -45.64 -10.85 -0.04
N LEU A 219 -45.52 -10.38 1.20
CA LEU A 219 -45.94 -11.13 2.40
C LEU A 219 -47.45 -11.06 2.69
N GLU A 220 -48.18 -10.08 2.15
CA GLU A 220 -49.62 -9.93 2.20
C GLU A 220 -50.31 -10.83 1.16
#